data_b2b2404e8d48d56ab9be8315ec9b2695
#
_entry.id   b2b2404e8d48d56ab9be8315ec9b2695
#
_cell.length_a   1.000
_cell.length_b   1.000
_cell.length_c   1.000
_cell.angle_alpha   90.00
_cell.angle_beta   90.00
_cell.angle_gamma   90.00
#
_symmetry.space_group_name_H-M   'P 1'
#
loop_
_entity.id
_entity.type
_entity.pdbx_description
1 polymer ?
#
loop_
_entity_poly.entity_id
_entity_poly.type
_entity_poly.pdbx_seq_one_letter_code
_entity_poly.pdbx_strand_id
1 'polypeptide(L)'
;MMPPAPFSPCLIIPCYNHGPMMAGVLESLRPFGLPCIVVDDGSDEQTAEELQRLASVTPWMSLTRLTVNQGKGGAVMAALRLAVEKGFTHALQVDADGQHQLSDVPAMLSEARSHPDCLISGQPVYDDSVPKSRLYGRYITHFWVWIETLSFSIKDSMCGFRVYPLKPCLQLMAEKTLGLRMDFDTEIMVRLYWQGTRSRFLPTRVTYPEDGLSHFDAVKDNLQISWMHTRLFFGMLPRIPYLLRQRRKCPRHWSATQERKGLWGIRLMLAVYRTLGYQAFRVLLYPVITYFWLTGRKQRNASASWLERVRVTAAHRNISLPYPLSTFRHFMRFGESMLSKLASWQGDKTLTDAVLVNPEICESHIASGRGTVILASHLGDIESCRAIGALNHRITVNALVFTEHAERFNQVMKEINPQAVVNLIQVNKMGPETAILLQEKLDAGEWVAIVGDRTSASPHQRGEHARVIYSEFLGEPAAFPQGPFILAAALRAPVMLMFGIMQRQRLHIYCESFADPLILPRTSRLSALQSAVDHYAARLEHYSLLAPHDWFNFYDFWQHPTDVAPDRKPD
;
A
#
# COMPACT_ATOMS: atom_id res chain seq x y z
N MET A 1 -37.43 0.70 -4.82
CA MET A 1 -36.25 1.58 -4.80
C MET A 1 -36.11 2.24 -6.16
N MET A 2 -36.09 3.56 -6.23
CA MET A 2 -35.77 4.26 -7.48
C MET A 2 -34.32 3.91 -7.87
N PRO A 3 -34.03 3.69 -9.17
CA PRO A 3 -32.67 3.48 -9.61
C PRO A 3 -31.78 4.67 -9.17
N PRO A 4 -30.53 4.44 -8.80
CA PRO A 4 -29.61 5.54 -8.44
C PRO A 4 -29.56 6.54 -9.60
N ALA A 5 -29.61 7.84 -9.29
CA ALA A 5 -29.49 8.88 -10.30
C ALA A 5 -28.19 8.67 -11.12
N PRO A 6 -28.25 8.86 -12.46
CA PRO A 6 -27.08 8.68 -13.30
C PRO A 6 -25.96 9.63 -12.87
N PHE A 7 -24.70 9.15 -12.95
CA PHE A 7 -23.52 9.95 -12.60
C PHE A 7 -23.44 11.22 -13.46
N SER A 8 -23.66 12.37 -12.83
CA SER A 8 -23.70 13.69 -13.45
C SER A 8 -22.77 14.64 -12.71
N PRO A 9 -21.49 14.75 -13.11
CA PRO A 9 -20.52 15.62 -12.45
C PRO A 9 -20.51 17.04 -13.03
N CYS A 10 -20.11 18.01 -12.18
CA CYS A 10 -19.73 19.36 -12.59
C CYS A 10 -18.40 19.78 -11.98
N LEU A 11 -17.83 20.87 -12.49
CA LEU A 11 -16.69 21.56 -11.91
C LEU A 11 -17.17 22.64 -10.96
N ILE A 12 -16.47 22.85 -9.85
CA ILE A 12 -16.67 23.99 -8.96
C ILE A 12 -15.35 24.69 -8.72
N ILE A 13 -15.33 26.02 -8.84
CA ILE A 13 -14.13 26.84 -8.65
C ILE A 13 -14.46 27.98 -7.67
N PRO A 14 -13.99 27.91 -6.40
CA PRO A 14 -14.02 29.05 -5.50
C PRO A 14 -12.95 30.05 -5.95
N CYS A 15 -13.32 31.32 -6.12
CA CYS A 15 -12.42 32.37 -6.57
C CYS A 15 -12.45 33.57 -5.63
N TYR A 16 -11.28 34.06 -5.21
CA TYR A 16 -11.10 35.30 -4.48
C TYR A 16 -9.81 35.97 -4.90
N ASN A 17 -9.94 37.12 -5.60
CA ASN A 17 -8.81 37.91 -6.12
C ASN A 17 -7.83 37.14 -7.00
N HIS A 18 -8.31 36.18 -7.81
CA HIS A 18 -7.51 35.38 -8.75
C HIS A 18 -7.96 35.59 -10.21
N GLY A 19 -8.57 36.73 -10.53
CA GLY A 19 -9.06 37.05 -11.87
C GLY A 19 -8.10 36.75 -13.01
N PRO A 20 -6.83 37.23 -12.94
CA PRO A 20 -5.85 37.01 -14.01
C PRO A 20 -5.55 35.57 -14.35
N MET A 21 -5.67 34.66 -13.39
CA MET A 21 -5.38 33.23 -13.58
C MET A 21 -6.56 32.44 -14.14
N MET A 22 -7.80 32.93 -13.96
CA MET A 22 -9.03 32.21 -14.27
C MET A 22 -9.15 31.87 -15.76
N ALA A 23 -8.72 32.72 -16.66
CA ALA A 23 -8.75 32.45 -18.10
C ALA A 23 -7.94 31.19 -18.45
N GLY A 24 -6.72 31.04 -17.90
CA GLY A 24 -5.86 29.89 -18.11
C GLY A 24 -6.41 28.60 -17.49
N VAL A 25 -7.00 28.70 -16.30
CA VAL A 25 -7.65 27.57 -15.62
C VAL A 25 -8.86 27.07 -16.44
N LEU A 26 -9.73 27.98 -16.89
CA LEU A 26 -10.90 27.63 -17.72
C LEU A 26 -10.48 27.01 -19.06
N GLU A 27 -9.48 27.55 -19.74
CA GLU A 27 -9.00 26.98 -21.02
C GLU A 27 -8.45 25.57 -20.81
N SER A 28 -7.74 25.32 -19.71
CA SER A 28 -7.22 24.00 -19.36
C SER A 28 -8.32 23.00 -18.97
N LEU A 29 -9.48 23.47 -18.50
CA LEU A 29 -10.63 22.65 -18.13
C LEU A 29 -11.58 22.38 -19.30
N ARG A 30 -11.54 23.23 -20.34
CA ARG A 30 -12.41 23.13 -21.51
C ARG A 30 -12.45 21.77 -22.20
N PRO A 31 -11.31 21.06 -22.37
CA PRO A 31 -11.29 19.74 -23.04
C PRO A 31 -12.14 18.67 -22.34
N PHE A 32 -12.45 18.85 -21.05
CA PHE A 32 -13.22 17.86 -20.30
C PHE A 32 -14.73 17.94 -20.53
N GLY A 33 -15.24 19.02 -21.14
CA GLY A 33 -16.64 19.18 -21.53
C GLY A 33 -17.63 19.17 -20.37
N LEU A 34 -17.20 19.62 -19.17
CA LEU A 34 -18.04 19.62 -17.97
C LEU A 34 -18.60 21.01 -17.70
N PRO A 35 -19.87 21.12 -17.23
CA PRO A 35 -20.41 22.36 -16.69
C PRO A 35 -19.55 22.83 -15.50
N CYS A 36 -19.29 24.15 -15.45
CA CYS A 36 -18.48 24.78 -14.42
C CYS A 36 -19.30 25.81 -13.64
N ILE A 37 -19.22 25.74 -12.32
CA ILE A 37 -19.80 26.71 -11.40
C ILE A 37 -18.65 27.46 -10.74
N VAL A 38 -18.52 28.75 -11.05
CA VAL A 38 -17.55 29.63 -10.41
C VAL A 38 -18.26 30.45 -9.34
N VAL A 39 -17.72 30.45 -8.13
CA VAL A 39 -18.22 31.26 -7.02
C VAL A 39 -17.18 32.32 -6.70
N ASP A 40 -17.50 33.57 -7.01
CA ASP A 40 -16.73 34.74 -6.62
C ASP A 40 -17.02 35.08 -5.15
N ASP A 41 -16.06 34.91 -4.28
CA ASP A 41 -16.15 35.11 -2.83
C ASP A 41 -15.93 36.60 -2.44
N GLY A 42 -16.64 37.49 -3.12
CA GLY A 42 -16.56 38.93 -2.82
C GLY A 42 -15.20 39.53 -3.18
N SER A 43 -14.67 39.19 -4.35
CA SER A 43 -13.42 39.73 -4.88
C SER A 43 -13.50 41.23 -5.15
N ASP A 44 -12.33 41.84 -5.37
CA ASP A 44 -12.22 43.23 -5.83
C ASP A 44 -12.94 43.43 -7.18
N GLU A 45 -13.10 44.71 -7.55
CA GLU A 45 -13.88 45.07 -8.73
C GLU A 45 -13.23 44.59 -10.02
N GLN A 46 -11.89 44.64 -10.10
CA GLN A 46 -11.13 44.18 -11.26
C GLN A 46 -11.32 42.67 -11.52
N THR A 47 -11.24 41.85 -10.47
CA THR A 47 -11.49 40.40 -10.54
C THR A 47 -12.93 40.12 -10.91
N ALA A 48 -13.89 40.85 -10.32
CA ALA A 48 -15.30 40.67 -10.59
C ALA A 48 -15.66 40.99 -12.06
N GLU A 49 -15.16 42.05 -12.62
CA GLU A 49 -15.32 42.42 -14.03
C GLU A 49 -14.74 41.36 -14.95
N GLU A 50 -13.54 40.85 -14.65
CA GLU A 50 -12.90 39.78 -15.44
C GLU A 50 -13.70 38.50 -15.39
N LEU A 51 -14.19 38.09 -14.21
CA LEU A 51 -15.03 36.92 -14.08
C LEU A 51 -16.35 37.06 -14.84
N GLN A 52 -16.94 38.24 -14.85
CA GLN A 52 -18.16 38.54 -15.59
C GLN A 52 -17.93 38.51 -17.10
N ARG A 53 -16.80 39.06 -17.55
CA ARG A 53 -16.35 38.97 -18.94
C ARG A 53 -16.16 37.50 -19.37
N LEU A 54 -15.45 36.72 -18.57
CA LEU A 54 -15.24 35.27 -18.83
C LEU A 54 -16.55 34.51 -18.89
N ALA A 55 -17.49 34.79 -18.00
CA ALA A 55 -18.81 34.15 -18.00
C ALA A 55 -19.60 34.48 -19.29
N SER A 56 -19.46 35.71 -19.82
CA SER A 56 -20.17 36.10 -21.06
C SER A 56 -19.67 35.36 -22.32
N VAL A 57 -18.38 34.96 -22.33
CA VAL A 57 -17.75 34.27 -23.50
C VAL A 57 -17.60 32.77 -23.31
N THR A 58 -17.95 32.23 -22.13
CA THR A 58 -17.78 30.80 -21.78
C THR A 58 -19.13 30.16 -21.47
N PRO A 59 -19.85 29.62 -22.46
CA PRO A 59 -21.24 29.12 -22.29
C PRO A 59 -21.42 27.99 -21.27
N TRP A 60 -20.35 27.23 -20.97
CA TRP A 60 -20.37 26.13 -20.01
C TRP A 60 -20.02 26.57 -18.59
N MET A 61 -19.73 27.86 -18.37
CA MET A 61 -19.46 28.48 -17.07
C MET A 61 -20.70 29.21 -16.56
N SER A 62 -21.06 29.00 -15.29
CA SER A 62 -22.01 29.81 -14.55
C SER A 62 -21.32 30.51 -13.39
N LEU A 63 -21.48 31.83 -13.30
CA LEU A 63 -20.90 32.67 -12.26
C LEU A 63 -21.92 33.02 -11.19
N THR A 64 -21.53 32.92 -9.93
CA THR A 64 -22.30 33.45 -8.79
C THR A 64 -21.37 34.26 -7.92
N ARG A 65 -21.76 35.48 -7.56
CA ARG A 65 -20.98 36.37 -6.69
C ARG A 65 -21.61 36.44 -5.30
N LEU A 66 -20.81 36.25 -4.27
CA LEU A 66 -21.18 36.49 -2.89
C LEU A 66 -21.00 37.99 -2.56
N THR A 67 -21.87 38.53 -1.75
CA THR A 67 -21.88 39.98 -1.41
C THR A 67 -20.67 40.38 -0.54
N VAL A 68 -20.12 39.44 0.23
CA VAL A 68 -18.97 39.64 1.10
C VAL A 68 -18.12 38.37 1.09
N ASN A 69 -16.83 38.53 1.33
CA ASN A 69 -15.90 37.39 1.47
C ASN A 69 -16.30 36.54 2.67
N GLN A 70 -16.68 35.28 2.40
CA GLN A 70 -17.03 34.29 3.39
C GLN A 70 -15.88 33.33 3.67
N GLY A 71 -14.84 33.37 2.86
CA GLY A 71 -13.71 32.44 2.87
C GLY A 71 -13.92 31.21 1.99
N LYS A 72 -12.81 30.50 1.70
CA LYS A 72 -12.80 29.34 0.77
C LYS A 72 -13.92 28.34 1.07
N GLY A 73 -14.10 27.97 2.34
CA GLY A 73 -15.14 27.02 2.74
C GLY A 73 -16.55 27.54 2.44
N GLY A 74 -16.81 28.84 2.66
CA GLY A 74 -18.08 29.48 2.33
C GLY A 74 -18.38 29.40 0.84
N ALA A 75 -17.41 29.74 0.00
CA ALA A 75 -17.54 29.67 -1.46
C ALA A 75 -17.76 28.24 -1.97
N VAL A 76 -16.99 27.27 -1.42
CA VAL A 76 -17.18 25.84 -1.78
C VAL A 76 -18.57 25.35 -1.39
N MET A 77 -19.04 25.65 -0.18
CA MET A 77 -20.39 25.27 0.26
C MET A 77 -21.49 25.89 -0.59
N ALA A 78 -21.32 27.15 -1.01
CA ALA A 78 -22.24 27.78 -1.95
C ALA A 78 -22.27 27.05 -3.31
N ALA A 79 -21.07 26.74 -3.84
CA ALA A 79 -20.95 25.98 -5.09
C ALA A 79 -21.57 24.58 -5.02
N LEU A 80 -21.40 23.86 -3.89
CA LEU A 80 -22.01 22.54 -3.69
C LEU A 80 -23.54 22.61 -3.66
N ARG A 81 -24.14 23.65 -3.03
CA ARG A 81 -25.60 23.88 -3.05
C ARG A 81 -26.09 24.15 -4.47
N LEU A 82 -25.46 25.07 -5.18
CA LEU A 82 -25.78 25.39 -6.57
C LEU A 82 -25.65 24.15 -7.49
N ALA A 83 -24.66 23.31 -7.27
CA ALA A 83 -24.49 22.08 -8.04
C ALA A 83 -25.71 21.14 -7.88
N VAL A 84 -26.23 21.01 -6.66
CA VAL A 84 -27.45 20.19 -6.43
C VAL A 84 -28.68 20.85 -7.01
N GLU A 85 -28.86 22.16 -6.86
CA GLU A 85 -29.97 22.89 -7.46
C GLU A 85 -30.04 22.73 -8.98
N LYS A 86 -28.85 22.60 -9.62
CA LYS A 86 -28.72 22.34 -11.06
C LYS A 86 -28.84 20.84 -11.43
N GLY A 87 -29.07 19.94 -10.47
CA GLY A 87 -29.32 18.52 -10.70
C GLY A 87 -28.05 17.66 -10.86
N PHE A 88 -26.88 18.16 -10.48
CA PHE A 88 -25.66 17.36 -10.49
C PHE A 88 -25.62 16.38 -9.30
N THR A 89 -24.85 15.32 -9.44
CA THR A 89 -24.67 14.30 -8.40
C THR A 89 -23.29 14.40 -7.72
N HIS A 90 -22.30 14.93 -8.45
CA HIS A 90 -20.93 15.08 -8.00
C HIS A 90 -20.38 16.44 -8.40
N ALA A 91 -19.51 17.00 -7.57
CA ALA A 91 -18.80 18.24 -7.87
C ALA A 91 -17.30 18.06 -7.71
N LEU A 92 -16.53 18.32 -8.77
CA LEU A 92 -15.09 18.33 -8.73
C LEU A 92 -14.61 19.76 -8.45
N GLN A 93 -13.99 19.97 -7.29
CA GLN A 93 -13.37 21.23 -6.91
C GLN A 93 -11.99 21.37 -7.57
N VAL A 94 -11.75 22.53 -8.15
CA VAL A 94 -10.47 23.01 -8.63
C VAL A 94 -10.23 24.38 -8.02
N ASP A 95 -9.05 24.61 -7.45
CA ASP A 95 -8.69 25.91 -6.89
C ASP A 95 -8.30 26.88 -8.03
N ALA A 96 -8.63 28.18 -7.87
CA ALA A 96 -8.43 29.21 -8.90
C ALA A 96 -6.94 29.61 -9.12
N ASP A 97 -6.03 29.10 -8.27
CA ASP A 97 -4.60 29.42 -8.29
C ASP A 97 -3.78 28.62 -9.33
N GLY A 98 -4.42 27.68 -10.03
CA GLY A 98 -3.79 26.87 -11.08
C GLY A 98 -2.70 25.90 -10.61
N GLN A 99 -2.58 25.62 -9.30
CA GLN A 99 -1.53 24.77 -8.75
C GLN A 99 -1.76 23.26 -8.98
N HIS A 100 -2.99 22.88 -9.33
CA HIS A 100 -3.35 21.47 -9.52
C HIS A 100 -3.02 20.97 -10.92
N GLN A 101 -2.57 19.71 -11.02
CA GLN A 101 -2.37 19.04 -12.30
C GLN A 101 -3.72 18.64 -12.91
N LEU A 102 -4.28 19.50 -13.75
CA LEU A 102 -5.61 19.31 -14.33
C LEU A 102 -5.72 18.10 -15.27
N SER A 103 -4.61 17.57 -15.78
CA SER A 103 -4.60 16.28 -16.52
C SER A 103 -5.11 15.10 -15.70
N ASP A 104 -5.19 15.21 -14.36
CA ASP A 104 -5.71 14.17 -13.48
C ASP A 104 -7.25 14.15 -13.38
N VAL A 105 -7.95 15.17 -13.93
CA VAL A 105 -9.42 15.27 -13.91
C VAL A 105 -10.11 14.00 -14.42
N PRO A 106 -9.73 13.41 -15.58
CA PRO A 106 -10.37 12.17 -16.06
C PRO A 106 -10.21 11.00 -15.09
N ALA A 107 -9.04 10.86 -14.46
CA ALA A 107 -8.79 9.81 -13.47
C ALA A 107 -9.64 9.99 -12.21
N MET A 108 -9.75 11.23 -11.72
CA MET A 108 -10.60 11.60 -10.57
C MET A 108 -12.07 11.26 -10.82
N LEU A 109 -12.58 11.62 -12.01
CA LEU A 109 -13.97 11.35 -12.40
C LEU A 109 -14.24 9.86 -12.64
N SER A 110 -13.29 9.14 -13.23
CA SER A 110 -13.38 7.68 -13.40
C SER A 110 -13.47 6.96 -12.05
N GLU A 111 -12.65 7.39 -11.09
CA GLU A 111 -12.68 6.84 -9.72
C GLU A 111 -13.99 7.17 -9.01
N ALA A 112 -14.52 8.41 -9.16
CA ALA A 112 -15.80 8.82 -8.60
C ALA A 112 -16.98 8.05 -9.23
N ARG A 113 -16.95 7.79 -10.53
CA ARG A 113 -17.96 6.97 -11.22
C ARG A 113 -17.95 5.53 -10.73
N SER A 114 -16.77 4.96 -10.49
CA SER A 114 -16.62 3.60 -9.97
C SER A 114 -17.01 3.47 -8.49
N HIS A 115 -16.96 4.57 -7.75
CA HIS A 115 -17.23 4.64 -6.31
C HIS A 115 -18.09 5.88 -5.97
N PRO A 116 -19.36 5.91 -6.39
CA PRO A 116 -20.18 7.13 -6.32
C PRO A 116 -20.48 7.63 -4.90
N ASP A 117 -20.38 6.77 -3.90
CA ASP A 117 -20.58 7.14 -2.49
C ASP A 117 -19.29 7.58 -1.77
N CYS A 118 -18.17 7.67 -2.50
CA CYS A 118 -16.88 8.02 -1.94
C CYS A 118 -16.48 9.47 -2.24
N LEU A 119 -15.83 10.13 -1.30
CA LEU A 119 -15.08 11.35 -1.54
C LEU A 119 -13.75 10.99 -2.22
N ILE A 120 -13.53 11.50 -3.44
CA ILE A 120 -12.26 11.30 -4.13
C ILE A 120 -11.40 12.54 -3.91
N SER A 121 -10.17 12.39 -3.48
CA SER A 121 -9.25 13.51 -3.19
C SER A 121 -7.90 13.29 -3.81
N GLY A 122 -7.30 14.34 -4.32
CA GLY A 122 -5.88 14.35 -4.68
C GLY A 122 -5.02 14.07 -3.45
N GLN A 123 -3.95 13.33 -3.64
CA GLN A 123 -2.87 13.18 -2.67
C GLN A 123 -1.64 13.86 -3.25
N PRO A 124 -1.25 15.04 -2.76
CA PRO A 124 -0.11 15.76 -3.30
C PRO A 124 1.18 14.93 -3.25
N VAL A 125 1.85 14.86 -4.40
CA VAL A 125 3.22 14.38 -4.52
C VAL A 125 4.09 15.62 -4.63
N TYR A 126 4.93 15.84 -3.64
CA TYR A 126 5.78 17.00 -3.53
C TYR A 126 7.12 16.77 -4.21
N ASP A 127 7.61 17.80 -4.89
CA ASP A 127 8.99 17.92 -5.34
C ASP A 127 9.81 18.77 -4.35
N ASP A 128 11.07 19.03 -4.69
CA ASP A 128 11.99 19.79 -3.82
C ASP A 128 11.66 21.29 -3.69
N SER A 129 10.65 21.79 -4.42
CA SER A 129 10.23 23.21 -4.40
C SER A 129 9.38 23.58 -3.18
N VAL A 130 8.89 22.59 -2.41
CA VAL A 130 7.96 22.83 -1.29
C VAL A 130 8.66 23.39 -0.06
N PRO A 131 8.25 24.53 0.50
CA PRO A 131 8.79 25.05 1.74
C PRO A 131 8.61 24.07 2.91
N LYS A 132 9.71 23.79 3.63
CA LYS A 132 9.71 22.84 4.75
C LYS A 132 8.69 23.17 5.85
N SER A 133 8.43 24.46 6.11
CA SER A 133 7.44 24.90 7.09
C SER A 133 6.01 24.45 6.75
N ARG A 134 5.63 24.54 5.45
CA ARG A 134 4.32 24.05 4.98
C ARG A 134 4.19 22.53 5.12
N LEU A 135 5.28 21.81 4.87
CA LEU A 135 5.32 20.36 5.03
C LEU A 135 5.10 19.94 6.48
N TYR A 136 5.79 20.60 7.45
CA TYR A 136 5.62 20.32 8.87
C TYR A 136 4.20 20.63 9.37
N GLY A 137 3.63 21.80 9.00
CA GLY A 137 2.25 22.15 9.36
C GLY A 137 1.25 21.11 8.87
N ARG A 138 1.44 20.60 7.65
CA ARG A 138 0.59 19.56 7.06
C ARG A 138 0.68 18.23 7.82
N TYR A 139 1.88 17.82 8.26
CA TYR A 139 2.03 16.61 9.08
C TYR A 139 1.35 16.72 10.44
N ILE A 140 1.38 17.88 11.07
CA ILE A 140 0.68 18.13 12.35
C ILE A 140 -0.83 17.97 12.15
N THR A 141 -1.41 18.58 11.10
CA THR A 141 -2.83 18.40 10.76
C THR A 141 -3.17 16.94 10.49
N HIS A 142 -2.34 16.21 9.73
CA HIS A 142 -2.58 14.78 9.46
C HIS A 142 -2.56 13.94 10.74
N PHE A 143 -1.67 14.22 11.66
CA PHE A 143 -1.60 13.53 12.95
C PHE A 143 -2.92 13.68 13.73
N TRP A 144 -3.45 14.90 13.82
CA TRP A 144 -4.74 15.16 14.46
C TRP A 144 -5.91 14.45 13.74
N VAL A 145 -5.96 14.51 12.42
CA VAL A 145 -6.99 13.82 11.62
C VAL A 145 -6.98 12.30 11.87
N TRP A 146 -5.82 11.68 12.05
CA TRP A 146 -5.75 10.26 12.39
C TRP A 146 -6.28 9.95 13.79
N ILE A 147 -6.07 10.84 14.74
CA ILE A 147 -6.67 10.72 16.08
C ILE A 147 -8.20 10.86 15.94
N GLU A 148 -8.68 11.93 15.32
CA GLU A 148 -10.11 12.28 15.20
C GLU A 148 -10.94 11.25 14.43
N THR A 149 -10.32 10.53 13.52
CA THR A 149 -10.95 9.44 12.76
C THR A 149 -10.66 8.06 13.33
N LEU A 150 -9.77 7.95 14.30
CA LEU A 150 -9.18 6.69 14.77
C LEU A 150 -8.68 5.81 13.62
N SER A 151 -8.21 6.40 12.53
CA SER A 151 -7.89 5.72 11.28
C SER A 151 -6.76 6.41 10.53
N PHE A 152 -5.95 5.62 9.81
CA PHE A 152 -4.96 6.12 8.85
C PHE A 152 -5.49 6.14 7.40
N SER A 153 -6.80 6.01 7.19
CA SER A 153 -7.40 5.96 5.85
C SER A 153 -7.38 7.31 5.14
N ILE A 154 -7.43 8.42 5.87
CA ILE A 154 -7.28 9.76 5.31
C ILE A 154 -5.78 10.05 5.16
N LYS A 155 -5.33 10.13 3.91
CA LYS A 155 -3.93 10.35 3.57
C LYS A 155 -3.56 11.81 3.48
N ASP A 156 -4.50 12.64 3.04
CA ASP A 156 -4.38 14.09 2.95
C ASP A 156 -5.76 14.72 3.15
N SER A 157 -5.85 15.69 4.06
CA SER A 157 -7.10 16.41 4.36
C SER A 157 -7.06 17.87 3.94
N MET A 158 -5.96 18.34 3.36
CA MET A 158 -5.75 19.75 3.03
C MET A 158 -5.74 20.04 1.52
N CYS A 159 -5.74 18.99 0.69
CA CYS A 159 -5.80 19.17 -0.76
C CYS A 159 -7.21 19.57 -1.18
N GLY A 160 -7.36 20.69 -1.89
CA GLY A 160 -8.64 21.18 -2.41
C GLY A 160 -9.11 20.45 -3.68
N PHE A 161 -8.23 19.73 -4.37
CA PHE A 161 -8.58 18.99 -5.59
C PHE A 161 -9.35 17.73 -5.25
N ARG A 162 -10.70 17.81 -5.30
CA ARG A 162 -11.61 16.77 -4.79
C ARG A 162 -12.86 16.60 -5.64
N VAL A 163 -13.36 15.37 -5.74
CA VAL A 163 -14.72 15.09 -6.21
C VAL A 163 -15.60 14.78 -5.01
N TYR A 164 -16.54 15.64 -4.75
CA TYR A 164 -17.52 15.52 -3.67
C TYR A 164 -18.77 14.75 -4.14
N PRO A 165 -19.18 13.68 -3.45
CA PRO A 165 -20.52 13.14 -3.59
C PRO A 165 -21.51 14.12 -2.94
N LEU A 166 -22.38 14.75 -3.74
CA LEU A 166 -23.16 15.91 -3.28
C LEU A 166 -24.18 15.55 -2.19
N LYS A 167 -24.83 14.39 -2.28
CA LYS A 167 -25.83 13.96 -1.31
C LYS A 167 -25.32 13.93 0.13
N PRO A 168 -24.23 13.22 0.49
CA PRO A 168 -23.72 13.23 1.86
C PRO A 168 -23.16 14.59 2.29
N CYS A 169 -22.64 15.40 1.35
CA CYS A 169 -22.16 16.75 1.66
C CYS A 169 -23.32 17.66 2.07
N LEU A 170 -24.44 17.67 1.34
CA LEU A 170 -25.60 18.47 1.72
C LEU A 170 -26.21 18.02 3.04
N GLN A 171 -26.30 16.72 3.26
CA GLN A 171 -26.79 16.20 4.54
C GLN A 171 -25.91 16.70 5.69
N LEU A 172 -24.58 16.65 5.54
CA LEU A 172 -23.66 17.18 6.54
C LEU A 172 -23.86 18.68 6.78
N MET A 173 -23.98 19.46 5.70
CA MET A 173 -24.15 20.92 5.76
C MET A 173 -25.50 21.35 6.35
N ALA A 174 -26.54 20.50 6.27
CA ALA A 174 -27.82 20.72 6.93
C ALA A 174 -27.77 20.43 8.44
N GLU A 175 -26.95 19.44 8.85
CA GLU A 175 -26.88 19.00 10.24
C GLU A 175 -25.83 19.76 11.07
N LYS A 176 -24.80 20.32 10.44
CA LYS A 176 -23.63 20.90 11.11
C LYS A 176 -23.14 22.17 10.44
N THR A 177 -22.79 23.14 11.26
CA THR A 177 -22.04 24.31 10.81
C THR A 177 -20.58 23.93 10.62
N LEU A 178 -20.05 24.17 9.43
CA LEU A 178 -18.66 23.90 9.07
C LEU A 178 -17.84 25.20 9.12
N GLY A 179 -16.53 25.05 9.21
CA GLY A 179 -15.60 26.16 9.06
C GLY A 179 -15.76 26.85 7.70
N LEU A 180 -15.50 28.14 7.65
CA LEU A 180 -15.71 28.93 6.44
C LEU A 180 -14.41 29.24 5.69
N ARG A 181 -13.26 29.05 6.34
CA ARG A 181 -11.94 29.43 5.79
C ARG A 181 -11.05 28.18 5.53
N MET A 182 -9.78 28.25 5.92
CA MET A 182 -8.79 27.19 5.68
C MET A 182 -9.04 25.92 6.51
N ASP A 183 -9.84 26.00 7.54
CA ASP A 183 -10.29 24.89 8.37
C ASP A 183 -11.34 23.98 7.67
N PHE A 184 -12.05 24.49 6.67
CA PHE A 184 -13.11 23.78 5.95
C PHE A 184 -12.67 22.44 5.35
N ASP A 185 -11.56 22.45 4.59
CA ASP A 185 -11.10 21.29 3.82
C ASP A 185 -10.86 20.06 4.71
N THR A 186 -10.30 20.28 5.90
CA THR A 186 -10.07 19.23 6.88
C THR A 186 -11.35 18.85 7.60
N GLU A 187 -12.15 19.83 8.03
CA GLU A 187 -13.36 19.57 8.81
C GLU A 187 -14.40 18.78 8.03
N ILE A 188 -14.67 19.15 6.77
CA ILE A 188 -15.65 18.44 5.94
C ILE A 188 -15.24 16.98 5.73
N MET A 189 -13.97 16.70 5.48
CA MET A 189 -13.48 15.35 5.26
C MET A 189 -13.61 14.47 6.51
N VAL A 190 -13.24 14.98 7.69
CA VAL A 190 -13.37 14.26 8.96
C VAL A 190 -14.83 13.98 9.29
N ARG A 191 -15.71 14.96 9.11
CA ARG A 191 -17.13 14.79 9.42
C ARG A 191 -17.84 13.85 8.44
N LEU A 192 -17.53 13.91 7.13
CA LEU A 192 -18.01 12.93 6.15
C LEU A 192 -17.54 11.51 6.52
N TYR A 193 -16.30 11.36 6.95
CA TYR A 193 -15.82 10.08 7.45
C TYR A 193 -16.62 9.58 8.67
N TRP A 194 -16.99 10.46 9.59
CA TRP A 194 -17.85 10.10 10.73
C TRP A 194 -19.27 9.67 10.32
N GLN A 195 -19.79 10.21 9.22
CA GLN A 195 -21.09 9.77 8.64
C GLN A 195 -20.99 8.45 7.86
N GLY A 196 -19.77 7.93 7.65
CA GLY A 196 -19.53 6.68 6.93
C GLY A 196 -19.11 6.85 5.47
N THR A 197 -19.03 8.08 4.97
CA THR A 197 -18.49 8.37 3.63
C THR A 197 -16.99 8.01 3.60
N ARG A 198 -16.60 7.16 2.66
CA ARG A 198 -15.20 6.75 2.48
C ARG A 198 -14.47 7.76 1.64
N SER A 199 -13.18 7.95 1.93
CA SER A 199 -12.29 8.77 1.10
C SER A 199 -11.32 7.87 0.32
N ARG A 200 -11.11 8.19 -0.97
CA ARG A 200 -10.14 7.55 -1.84
C ARG A 200 -9.16 8.61 -2.35
N PHE A 201 -7.91 8.22 -2.55
CA PHE A 201 -6.84 9.16 -2.83
C PHE A 201 -6.10 8.76 -4.10
N LEU A 202 -5.94 9.75 -5.01
CA LEU A 202 -5.11 9.60 -6.20
C LEU A 202 -3.86 10.48 -6.05
N PRO A 203 -2.67 9.96 -6.35
CA PRO A 203 -1.47 10.78 -6.40
C PRO A 203 -1.65 11.87 -7.46
N THR A 204 -1.41 13.14 -7.10
CA THR A 204 -1.46 14.29 -8.01
C THR A 204 -0.26 15.19 -7.76
N ARG A 205 0.29 15.76 -8.81
CA ARG A 205 1.39 16.69 -8.71
C ARG A 205 0.83 18.07 -8.34
N VAL A 206 1.47 18.75 -7.41
CA VAL A 206 1.15 20.13 -7.06
C VAL A 206 2.41 20.97 -7.29
N THR A 207 2.28 21.97 -8.15
CA THR A 207 3.37 22.90 -8.48
C THR A 207 3.14 24.22 -7.75
N TYR A 208 4.14 24.69 -7.02
CA TYR A 208 4.08 25.99 -6.35
C TYR A 208 4.80 27.03 -7.22
N PRO A 209 4.07 28.00 -7.82
CA PRO A 209 4.72 29.10 -8.53
C PRO A 209 5.49 29.98 -7.55
N GLU A 210 6.66 30.49 -7.97
CA GLU A 210 7.51 31.33 -7.12
C GLU A 210 6.82 32.63 -6.70
N ASP A 211 5.90 33.16 -7.53
CA ASP A 211 5.14 34.40 -7.30
C ASP A 211 3.71 34.17 -6.81
N GLY A 212 3.39 32.99 -6.25
CA GLY A 212 2.03 32.63 -5.83
C GLY A 212 1.52 33.48 -4.66
N LEU A 213 0.42 34.21 -4.87
CA LEU A 213 -0.29 34.93 -3.82
C LEU A 213 -0.90 33.95 -2.81
N SER A 214 -0.43 34.00 -1.56
CA SER A 214 -1.00 33.20 -0.47
C SER A 214 -1.85 34.11 0.42
N HIS A 215 -3.14 33.81 0.52
CA HIS A 215 -4.07 34.47 1.43
C HIS A 215 -4.07 33.87 2.85
N PHE A 216 -3.07 33.07 3.19
CA PHE A 216 -2.94 32.43 4.50
C PHE A 216 -2.40 33.40 5.55
N ASP A 217 -3.23 33.71 6.56
CA ASP A 217 -2.82 34.45 7.76
C ASP A 217 -2.27 33.49 8.80
N ALA A 218 -0.94 33.55 9.03
CA ALA A 218 -0.25 32.58 9.89
C ALA A 218 -0.77 32.53 11.34
N VAL A 219 -1.28 33.63 11.91
CA VAL A 219 -1.79 33.64 13.29
C VAL A 219 -3.26 33.23 13.31
N LYS A 220 -4.08 33.92 12.51
CA LYS A 220 -5.54 33.76 12.52
C LYS A 220 -5.96 32.38 12.04
N ASP A 221 -5.39 31.92 10.91
CA ASP A 221 -5.74 30.63 10.35
C ASP A 221 -5.24 29.47 11.20
N ASN A 222 -4.04 29.56 11.81
CA ASN A 222 -3.57 28.54 12.75
C ASN A 222 -4.41 28.47 14.03
N LEU A 223 -4.91 29.58 14.54
CA LEU A 223 -5.85 29.58 15.67
C LEU A 223 -7.18 28.92 15.30
N GLN A 224 -7.71 29.21 14.10
CA GLN A 224 -8.94 28.60 13.60
C GLN A 224 -8.77 27.09 13.39
N ILE A 225 -7.66 26.66 12.77
CA ILE A 225 -7.33 25.24 12.55
C ILE A 225 -7.18 24.52 13.92
N SER A 226 -6.49 25.15 14.87
CA SER A 226 -6.34 24.57 16.22
C SER A 226 -7.68 24.42 16.93
N TRP A 227 -8.56 25.41 16.83
CA TRP A 227 -9.91 25.36 17.36
C TRP A 227 -10.78 24.30 16.68
N MET A 228 -10.67 24.18 15.35
CA MET A 228 -11.33 23.11 14.58
C MET A 228 -10.89 21.75 15.10
N HIS A 229 -9.59 21.48 15.21
CA HIS A 229 -9.09 20.21 15.75
C HIS A 229 -9.57 19.95 17.18
N THR A 230 -9.63 20.98 18.03
CA THR A 230 -10.18 20.86 19.38
C THR A 230 -11.64 20.40 19.34
N ARG A 231 -12.49 21.04 18.53
CA ARG A 231 -13.90 20.65 18.35
C ARG A 231 -14.05 19.24 17.79
N LEU A 232 -13.21 18.87 16.82
CA LEU A 232 -13.23 17.53 16.23
C LEU A 232 -12.78 16.48 17.25
N PHE A 233 -11.74 16.74 18.03
CA PHE A 233 -11.29 15.84 19.07
C PHE A 233 -12.39 15.52 20.09
N PHE A 234 -13.04 16.54 20.67
CA PHE A 234 -14.16 16.32 21.60
C PHE A 234 -15.37 15.70 20.88
N GLY A 235 -15.63 16.05 19.64
CA GLY A 235 -16.67 15.44 18.81
C GLY A 235 -16.43 13.97 18.49
N MET A 236 -15.18 13.52 18.44
CA MET A 236 -14.80 12.14 18.22
C MET A 236 -15.13 11.25 19.43
N LEU A 237 -14.95 11.75 20.68
CA LEU A 237 -15.07 10.96 21.89
C LEU A 237 -16.37 10.13 21.98
N PRO A 238 -17.58 10.71 21.80
CA PRO A 238 -18.82 9.92 21.82
C PRO A 238 -18.94 8.94 20.64
N ARG A 239 -18.17 9.14 19.57
CA ARG A 239 -18.19 8.33 18.36
C ARG A 239 -17.17 7.17 18.39
N ILE A 240 -16.33 7.07 19.40
CA ILE A 240 -15.30 6.02 19.52
C ILE A 240 -15.88 4.61 19.27
N PRO A 241 -16.98 4.17 19.91
CA PRO A 241 -17.52 2.84 19.70
C PRO A 241 -17.93 2.59 18.23
N TYR A 242 -18.55 3.59 17.59
CA TYR A 242 -18.95 3.53 16.19
C TYR A 242 -17.75 3.48 15.26
N LEU A 243 -16.77 4.36 15.42
CA LEU A 243 -15.55 4.41 14.61
C LEU A 243 -14.74 3.11 14.70
N LEU A 244 -14.66 2.52 15.88
CA LEU A 244 -14.01 1.21 16.06
C LEU A 244 -14.78 0.08 15.39
N ARG A 245 -16.14 0.11 15.37
CA ARG A 245 -16.98 -0.84 14.64
C ARG A 245 -16.84 -0.67 13.13
N GLN A 246 -16.85 0.56 12.64
CA GLN A 246 -16.65 0.89 11.23
C GLN A 246 -15.31 0.37 10.70
N ARG A 247 -14.25 0.45 11.51
CA ARG A 247 -12.92 -0.09 11.22
C ARG A 247 -12.92 -1.62 11.05
N ARG A 248 -13.83 -2.34 11.72
CA ARG A 248 -13.96 -3.80 11.66
C ARG A 248 -14.69 -4.29 10.39
N LYS A 249 -15.53 -3.47 9.76
CA LYS A 249 -16.34 -3.82 8.58
C LYS A 249 -15.60 -3.73 7.23
N CYS A 250 -14.36 -3.27 7.20
CA CYS A 250 -13.55 -3.26 5.98
C CYS A 250 -12.64 -4.50 5.93
N PRO A 251 -12.97 -5.55 5.15
CA PRO A 251 -12.01 -6.60 4.83
C PRO A 251 -10.92 -5.98 3.94
N ARG A 252 -9.81 -5.59 4.52
CA ARG A 252 -8.62 -5.21 3.77
C ARG A 252 -7.90 -6.49 3.38
N HIS A 253 -7.82 -6.75 2.09
CA HIS A 253 -6.89 -7.75 1.56
C HIS A 253 -5.47 -7.39 2.04
N TRP A 254 -4.64 -8.41 2.34
CA TRP A 254 -3.29 -8.20 2.86
C TRP A 254 -2.44 -7.31 1.96
N SER A 255 -2.61 -7.38 0.62
CA SER A 255 -1.89 -6.53 -0.34
C SER A 255 -2.29 -5.06 -0.28
N ALA A 256 -3.48 -4.74 0.24
CA ALA A 256 -3.94 -3.36 0.50
C ALA A 256 -3.54 -2.87 1.90
N THR A 257 -2.86 -3.70 2.69
CA THR A 257 -2.25 -3.27 3.95
C THR A 257 -0.97 -2.52 3.59
N GLN A 258 -1.13 -1.23 3.27
CA GLN A 258 0.03 -0.34 3.12
C GLN A 258 0.91 -0.50 4.37
N GLU A 259 2.20 -0.72 4.15
CA GLU A 259 3.18 -0.59 5.20
C GLU A 259 2.91 0.70 5.96
N ARG A 260 2.65 0.58 7.26
CA ARG A 260 2.47 1.75 8.12
C ARG A 260 3.70 2.63 7.89
N LYS A 261 3.50 3.88 7.49
CA LYS A 261 4.53 4.88 7.23
C LYS A 261 5.61 4.82 8.31
N GLY A 262 6.73 4.18 8.03
CA GLY A 262 7.68 3.80 9.05
C GLY A 262 9.14 3.83 8.57
N LEU A 263 9.46 4.54 7.47
CA LEU A 263 10.87 4.78 7.13
C LEU A 263 11.62 5.39 8.31
N TRP A 264 10.97 6.26 9.08
CA TRP A 264 11.53 6.83 10.30
C TRP A 264 11.74 5.78 11.39
N GLY A 265 10.78 4.87 11.58
CA GLY A 265 10.92 3.73 12.50
C GLY A 265 12.06 2.82 12.10
N ILE A 266 12.21 2.51 10.81
CA ILE A 266 13.32 1.71 10.29
C ILE A 266 14.65 2.45 10.49
N ARG A 267 14.72 3.75 10.20
CA ARG A 267 15.92 4.57 10.42
C ARG A 267 16.30 4.67 11.90
N LEU A 268 15.32 4.85 12.79
CA LEU A 268 15.54 4.83 14.24
C LEU A 268 16.07 3.46 14.70
N MET A 269 15.46 2.39 14.24
CA MET A 269 15.88 1.03 14.55
C MET A 269 17.30 0.77 14.06
N LEU A 270 17.65 1.22 12.85
CA LEU A 270 19.01 1.18 12.33
C LEU A 270 20.01 2.01 13.14
N ALA A 271 19.60 3.22 13.57
CA ALA A 271 20.44 4.06 14.43
C ALA A 271 20.72 3.38 15.76
N VAL A 272 19.71 2.80 16.40
CA VAL A 272 19.87 2.03 17.64
C VAL A 272 20.77 0.82 17.43
N TYR A 273 20.59 0.07 16.34
CA TYR A 273 21.45 -1.06 16.01
C TYR A 273 22.92 -0.62 15.85
N ARG A 274 23.17 0.46 15.10
CA ARG A 274 24.51 1.00 14.85
C ARG A 274 25.21 1.50 16.13
N THR A 275 24.46 2.12 17.05
CA THR A 275 25.02 2.76 18.23
C THR A 275 25.11 1.84 19.44
N LEU A 276 24.10 1.00 19.65
CA LEU A 276 23.94 0.18 20.85
C LEU A 276 24.08 -1.34 20.61
N GLY A 277 24.21 -1.75 19.33
CA GLY A 277 24.41 -3.13 18.93
C GLY A 277 23.14 -4.01 18.97
N TYR A 278 23.34 -5.30 18.63
CA TYR A 278 22.25 -6.28 18.47
C TYR A 278 21.43 -6.52 19.74
N GLN A 279 22.08 -6.59 20.91
CA GLN A 279 21.39 -6.93 22.17
C GLN A 279 20.44 -5.81 22.61
N ALA A 280 20.85 -4.57 22.54
CA ALA A 280 20.02 -3.42 22.87
C ALA A 280 18.83 -3.29 21.89
N PHE A 281 19.08 -3.54 20.60
CA PHE A 281 18.01 -3.57 19.61
C PHE A 281 16.96 -4.64 19.92
N ARG A 282 17.41 -5.87 20.27
CA ARG A 282 16.52 -6.98 20.62
C ARG A 282 15.61 -6.62 21.81
N VAL A 283 16.15 -5.93 22.81
CA VAL A 283 15.36 -5.44 23.95
C VAL A 283 14.29 -4.43 23.48
N LEU A 284 14.65 -3.50 22.61
CA LEU A 284 13.73 -2.54 22.02
C LEU A 284 12.66 -3.18 21.11
N LEU A 285 12.95 -4.33 20.52
CA LEU A 285 12.00 -5.06 19.70
C LEU A 285 10.80 -5.57 20.52
N TYR A 286 10.98 -5.92 21.79
CA TYR A 286 9.90 -6.43 22.66
C TYR A 286 8.70 -5.48 22.76
N PRO A 287 8.82 -4.21 23.15
CA PRO A 287 7.66 -3.31 23.23
C PRO A 287 7.03 -3.06 21.84
N VAL A 288 7.82 -2.98 20.78
CA VAL A 288 7.33 -2.80 19.42
C VAL A 288 6.49 -4.01 18.99
N ILE A 289 7.02 -5.21 19.15
CA ILE A 289 6.31 -6.45 18.80
C ILE A 289 5.10 -6.65 19.70
N THR A 290 5.18 -6.35 21.00
CA THR A 290 4.04 -6.40 21.91
C THR A 290 2.90 -5.51 21.41
N TYR A 291 3.20 -4.29 21.00
CA TYR A 291 2.20 -3.39 20.40
C TYR A 291 1.56 -4.00 19.14
N PHE A 292 2.35 -4.52 18.19
CA PHE A 292 1.83 -5.14 16.97
C PHE A 292 1.04 -6.42 17.26
N TRP A 293 1.49 -7.23 18.21
CA TRP A 293 0.81 -8.45 18.64
C TRP A 293 -0.54 -8.16 19.31
N LEU A 294 -0.61 -7.15 20.17
CA LEU A 294 -1.86 -6.72 20.83
C LEU A 294 -2.85 -6.12 19.82
N THR A 295 -2.37 -5.27 18.90
CA THR A 295 -3.22 -4.53 17.94
C THR A 295 -3.51 -5.31 16.66
N GLY A 296 -2.69 -6.30 16.30
CA GLY A 296 -2.76 -7.10 15.08
C GLY A 296 -3.63 -8.35 15.22
N ARG A 297 -4.93 -8.23 15.59
CA ARG A 297 -5.81 -9.40 15.82
C ARG A 297 -5.87 -10.37 14.64
N LYS A 298 -5.95 -9.87 13.39
CA LYS A 298 -6.00 -10.72 12.19
C LYS A 298 -4.72 -11.52 12.02
N GLN A 299 -3.58 -10.87 12.13
CA GLN A 299 -2.27 -11.49 12.03
C GLN A 299 -2.03 -12.51 13.15
N ARG A 300 -2.48 -12.18 14.37
CA ARG A 300 -2.40 -13.10 15.50
C ARG A 300 -3.29 -14.33 15.31
N ASN A 301 -4.51 -14.17 14.77
CA ASN A 301 -5.38 -15.30 14.46
C ASN A 301 -4.78 -16.19 13.35
N ALA A 302 -4.22 -15.60 12.30
CA ALA A 302 -3.51 -16.34 11.25
C ALA A 302 -2.31 -17.10 11.82
N SER A 303 -1.52 -16.47 12.68
CA SER A 303 -0.42 -17.13 13.39
C SER A 303 -0.90 -18.27 14.28
N ALA A 304 -2.03 -18.11 15.00
CA ALA A 304 -2.60 -19.15 15.85
C ALA A 304 -3.08 -20.34 15.01
N SER A 305 -3.81 -20.07 13.91
CA SER A 305 -4.28 -21.08 12.96
C SER A 305 -3.13 -21.88 12.33
N TRP A 306 -2.05 -21.18 11.96
CA TRP A 306 -0.81 -21.79 11.46
C TRP A 306 -0.19 -22.73 12.50
N LEU A 307 0.09 -22.23 13.70
CA LEU A 307 0.77 -22.99 14.74
C LEU A 307 -0.06 -24.19 15.23
N GLU A 308 -1.38 -24.08 15.20
CA GLU A 308 -2.25 -25.21 15.52
C GLU A 308 -2.14 -26.32 14.49
N ARG A 309 -2.12 -26.01 13.18
CA ARG A 309 -1.91 -27.01 12.12
C ARG A 309 -0.55 -27.69 12.25
N VAL A 310 0.50 -26.91 12.50
CA VAL A 310 1.84 -27.47 12.78
C VAL A 310 1.79 -28.44 13.96
N ARG A 311 1.10 -28.06 15.06
CA ARG A 311 0.98 -28.92 16.24
C ARG A 311 0.24 -30.22 15.94
N VAL A 312 -0.88 -30.14 15.23
CA VAL A 312 -1.69 -31.31 14.86
C VAL A 312 -0.91 -32.23 13.95
N THR A 313 -0.28 -31.70 12.90
CA THR A 313 0.52 -32.51 11.96
C THR A 313 1.73 -33.13 12.63
N ALA A 314 2.43 -32.42 13.50
CA ALA A 314 3.55 -32.96 14.27
C ALA A 314 3.11 -34.13 15.17
N ALA A 315 1.96 -34.00 15.85
CA ALA A 315 1.39 -35.05 16.68
C ALA A 315 0.99 -36.29 15.85
N HIS A 316 0.33 -36.08 14.70
CA HIS A 316 -0.06 -37.18 13.79
C HIS A 316 1.15 -37.97 13.23
N ARG A 317 2.26 -37.26 13.00
CA ARG A 317 3.48 -37.88 12.45
C ARG A 317 4.49 -38.30 13.53
N ASN A 318 4.14 -38.19 14.81
CA ASN A 318 5.03 -38.48 15.94
C ASN A 318 6.35 -37.68 15.88
N ILE A 319 6.30 -36.42 15.40
CA ILE A 319 7.46 -35.52 15.30
C ILE A 319 7.51 -34.65 16.56
N SER A 320 8.65 -34.67 17.25
CA SER A 320 8.93 -33.78 18.38
C SER A 320 9.24 -32.39 17.86
N LEU A 321 8.42 -31.40 18.22
CA LEU A 321 8.68 -30.01 17.86
C LEU A 321 9.90 -29.46 18.65
N PRO A 322 10.73 -28.61 18.02
CA PRO A 322 11.98 -28.12 18.60
C PRO A 322 11.79 -27.24 19.84
N TYR A 323 10.60 -26.64 20.01
CA TYR A 323 10.26 -25.74 21.12
C TYR A 323 8.73 -25.56 21.24
N PRO A 324 8.25 -25.04 22.39
CA PRO A 324 6.83 -24.70 22.57
C PRO A 324 6.36 -23.64 21.59
N LEU A 325 5.19 -23.85 20.98
CA LEU A 325 4.60 -22.95 20.00
C LEU A 325 3.96 -21.74 20.70
N SER A 326 4.20 -20.54 20.17
CA SER A 326 3.68 -19.27 20.69
C SER A 326 3.51 -18.24 19.57
N THR A 327 2.32 -17.66 19.46
CA THR A 327 2.06 -16.57 18.50
C THR A 327 2.95 -15.35 18.77
N PHE A 328 3.23 -15.04 20.02
CA PHE A 328 4.13 -13.94 20.39
C PHE A 328 5.57 -14.24 19.91
N ARG A 329 6.06 -15.44 20.12
CA ARG A 329 7.39 -15.85 19.60
C ARG A 329 7.43 -15.82 18.07
N HIS A 330 6.35 -16.20 17.40
CA HIS A 330 6.26 -16.11 15.93
C HIS A 330 6.41 -14.65 15.45
N PHE A 331 5.74 -13.69 16.11
CA PHE A 331 5.93 -12.26 15.82
C PHE A 331 7.35 -11.77 16.16
N MET A 332 7.92 -12.23 17.27
CA MET A 332 9.30 -11.89 17.63
C MET A 332 10.30 -12.39 16.58
N ARG A 333 10.15 -13.64 16.10
CA ARG A 333 11.00 -14.21 15.05
C ARG A 333 10.92 -13.42 13.76
N PHE A 334 9.74 -12.96 13.37
CA PHE A 334 9.59 -12.05 12.23
C PHE A 334 10.38 -10.74 12.43
N GLY A 335 10.28 -10.13 13.61
CA GLY A 335 11.04 -8.92 13.93
C GLY A 335 12.56 -9.15 13.92
N GLU A 336 13.02 -10.28 14.47
CA GLU A 336 14.43 -10.70 14.44
C GLU A 336 14.93 -10.96 13.01
N SER A 337 14.11 -11.57 12.14
CA SER A 337 14.44 -11.77 10.73
C SER A 337 14.59 -10.43 9.98
N MET A 338 13.72 -9.46 10.24
CA MET A 338 13.88 -8.12 9.67
C MET A 338 15.20 -7.46 10.09
N LEU A 339 15.62 -7.67 11.33
CA LEU A 339 16.91 -7.17 11.81
C LEU A 339 18.08 -7.88 11.15
N SER A 340 18.04 -9.20 11.04
CA SER A 340 19.09 -9.98 10.38
C SER A 340 19.32 -9.51 8.93
N LYS A 341 18.23 -9.19 8.22
CA LYS A 341 18.28 -8.58 6.89
C LYS A 341 19.05 -7.26 6.91
N LEU A 342 18.68 -6.36 7.81
CA LEU A 342 19.30 -5.03 7.92
C LEU A 342 20.79 -5.13 8.27
N ALA A 343 21.16 -6.05 9.15
CA ALA A 343 22.57 -6.28 9.55
C ALA A 343 23.41 -6.90 8.42
N SER A 344 22.86 -7.88 7.71
CA SER A 344 23.50 -8.49 6.54
C SER A 344 23.80 -7.46 5.45
N TRP A 345 22.91 -6.48 5.27
CA TRP A 345 23.08 -5.41 4.29
C TRP A 345 24.15 -4.39 4.69
N GLN A 346 24.44 -4.26 5.98
CA GLN A 346 25.54 -3.40 6.46
C GLN A 346 26.91 -4.09 6.41
N GLY A 347 26.95 -5.35 5.99
CA GLY A 347 28.19 -6.13 5.96
C GLY A 347 28.69 -6.55 7.34
N ASP A 348 27.77 -6.60 8.34
CA ASP A 348 28.12 -7.09 9.67
C ASP A 348 28.35 -8.60 9.63
N LYS A 349 29.62 -8.97 9.66
CA LYS A 349 30.07 -10.37 9.59
C LYS A 349 29.61 -11.21 10.77
N THR A 350 29.24 -10.63 11.90
CA THR A 350 28.83 -11.36 13.10
C THR A 350 27.48 -12.08 12.95
N LEU A 351 26.63 -11.63 12.00
CA LEU A 351 25.36 -12.27 11.65
C LEU A 351 25.43 -13.08 10.33
N THR A 352 26.56 -13.06 9.65
CA THR A 352 26.77 -13.74 8.36
C THR A 352 27.47 -15.09 8.46
N ASP A 353 27.70 -15.63 9.67
CA ASP A 353 28.15 -17.02 9.88
C ASP A 353 27.02 -18.01 9.52
N ALA A 354 26.66 -18.01 8.23
CA ALA A 354 25.70 -18.95 7.70
C ALA A 354 26.35 -20.34 7.55
N VAL A 355 25.62 -21.35 7.99
CA VAL A 355 25.99 -22.76 7.79
C VAL A 355 25.26 -23.26 6.56
N LEU A 356 25.99 -23.60 5.52
CA LEU A 356 25.42 -24.25 4.35
C LEU A 356 25.22 -25.74 4.66
N VAL A 357 23.98 -26.19 4.61
CA VAL A 357 23.63 -27.61 4.77
C VAL A 357 23.48 -28.22 3.39
N ASN A 358 24.09 -29.40 3.17
CA ASN A 358 24.27 -30.03 1.86
C ASN A 358 25.04 -29.13 0.87
N PRO A 359 26.27 -28.68 1.23
CA PRO A 359 27.05 -27.76 0.40
C PRO A 359 27.33 -28.33 -0.99
N GLU A 360 27.43 -29.65 -1.12
CA GLU A 360 27.70 -30.36 -2.38
C GLU A 360 26.67 -30.05 -3.47
N ILE A 361 25.41 -29.80 -3.12
CA ILE A 361 24.36 -29.45 -4.09
C ILE A 361 24.63 -28.04 -4.64
N CYS A 362 24.85 -27.06 -3.78
CA CYS A 362 25.19 -25.71 -4.20
C CYS A 362 26.50 -25.67 -4.96
N GLU A 363 27.54 -26.38 -4.50
CA GLU A 363 28.86 -26.44 -5.12
C GLU A 363 28.80 -27.05 -6.52
N SER A 364 27.97 -28.10 -6.73
CA SER A 364 27.78 -28.71 -8.05
C SER A 364 27.14 -27.75 -9.05
N HIS A 365 26.14 -26.96 -8.61
CA HIS A 365 25.53 -25.94 -9.44
C HIS A 365 26.49 -24.80 -9.75
N ILE A 366 27.32 -24.38 -8.78
CA ILE A 366 28.37 -23.38 -8.97
C ILE A 366 29.42 -23.88 -9.97
N ALA A 367 29.89 -25.10 -9.77
CA ALA A 367 30.91 -25.70 -10.63
C ALA A 367 30.44 -25.92 -12.07
N SER A 368 29.16 -26.14 -12.28
CA SER A 368 28.58 -26.29 -13.61
C SER A 368 28.60 -25.00 -14.45
N GLY A 369 28.73 -23.82 -13.80
CA GLY A 369 28.64 -22.52 -14.46
C GLY A 369 27.26 -22.20 -15.08
N ARG A 370 26.28 -23.08 -14.88
CA ARG A 370 24.92 -22.91 -15.42
C ARG A 370 24.09 -22.02 -14.50
N GLY A 371 23.30 -21.12 -15.09
CA GLY A 371 22.29 -20.38 -14.35
C GLY A 371 21.28 -21.33 -13.70
N THR A 372 20.84 -21.00 -12.49
CA THR A 372 19.96 -21.87 -11.70
C THR A 372 18.75 -21.10 -11.21
N VAL A 373 17.57 -21.72 -11.29
CA VAL A 373 16.34 -21.19 -10.69
C VAL A 373 16.23 -21.68 -9.24
N ILE A 374 16.05 -20.75 -8.30
CA ILE A 374 15.79 -21.05 -6.90
C ILE A 374 14.29 -20.90 -6.65
N LEU A 375 13.60 -21.98 -6.32
CA LEU A 375 12.25 -21.91 -5.76
C LEU A 375 12.37 -21.73 -4.24
N ALA A 376 12.07 -20.51 -3.81
CA ALA A 376 12.12 -20.11 -2.41
C ALA A 376 10.72 -20.01 -1.80
N SER A 377 10.66 -19.70 -0.50
CA SER A 377 9.41 -19.51 0.25
C SER A 377 9.54 -18.35 1.24
N HIS A 378 8.43 -17.98 1.88
CA HIS A 378 8.45 -17.08 3.03
C HIS A 378 8.82 -17.78 4.35
N LEU A 379 9.27 -19.02 4.28
CA LEU A 379 9.83 -19.75 5.41
C LEU A 379 11.30 -19.36 5.59
N GLY A 380 11.59 -18.70 6.69
CA GLY A 380 12.90 -18.22 7.02
C GLY A 380 13.31 -16.94 6.29
N ASP A 381 14.59 -16.77 6.04
CA ASP A 381 15.15 -15.57 5.45
C ASP A 381 15.59 -15.79 4.00
N ILE A 382 14.77 -15.38 3.05
CA ILE A 382 15.05 -15.48 1.61
C ILE A 382 16.28 -14.62 1.21
N GLU A 383 16.58 -13.57 1.97
CA GLU A 383 17.77 -12.75 1.77
C GLU A 383 19.06 -13.53 2.11
N SER A 384 18.93 -14.61 2.85
CA SER A 384 20.01 -15.54 3.11
C SER A 384 20.51 -16.20 1.83
N CYS A 385 19.64 -16.34 0.83
CA CYS A 385 20.05 -16.81 -0.51
C CYS A 385 21.12 -15.88 -1.12
N ARG A 386 21.07 -14.58 -0.79
CA ARG A 386 22.07 -13.59 -1.21
C ARG A 386 23.40 -13.74 -0.47
N ALA A 387 23.36 -14.22 0.78
CA ALA A 387 24.58 -14.45 1.56
C ALA A 387 25.47 -15.52 0.90
N ILE A 388 24.88 -16.51 0.23
CA ILE A 388 25.66 -17.52 -0.52
C ILE A 388 26.42 -16.86 -1.69
N GLY A 389 25.77 -15.99 -2.44
CA GLY A 389 26.42 -15.24 -3.52
C GLY A 389 27.55 -14.35 -3.00
N ALA A 390 27.34 -13.72 -1.83
CA ALA A 390 28.34 -12.86 -1.19
C ALA A 390 29.52 -13.66 -0.58
N LEU A 391 29.26 -14.84 0.00
CA LEU A 391 30.28 -15.69 0.62
C LEU A 391 31.30 -16.22 -0.40
N ASN A 392 30.88 -16.44 -1.64
CA ASN A 392 31.74 -17.01 -2.67
C ASN A 392 32.22 -16.04 -3.75
N HIS A 393 31.76 -14.77 -3.75
CA HIS A 393 32.07 -13.74 -4.78
C HIS A 393 31.89 -14.20 -6.25
N ARG A 394 31.23 -15.34 -6.48
CA ARG A 394 31.17 -16.02 -7.78
C ARG A 394 29.76 -16.08 -8.37
N ILE A 395 28.71 -15.76 -7.59
CA ILE A 395 27.33 -15.92 -8.04
C ILE A 395 26.53 -14.66 -7.78
N THR A 396 25.89 -14.20 -8.83
CA THR A 396 24.88 -13.13 -8.76
C THR A 396 23.50 -13.74 -8.62
N VAL A 397 22.75 -13.41 -7.56
CA VAL A 397 21.38 -13.87 -7.34
C VAL A 397 20.40 -12.74 -7.62
N ASN A 398 19.49 -12.95 -8.57
CA ASN A 398 18.42 -12.04 -8.95
C ASN A 398 17.12 -12.50 -8.28
N ALA A 399 16.52 -11.69 -7.41
CA ALA A 399 15.27 -12.03 -6.75
C ALA A 399 14.09 -11.35 -7.43
N LEU A 400 13.04 -12.12 -7.80
CA LEU A 400 11.79 -11.58 -8.31
C LEU A 400 10.93 -11.06 -7.16
N VAL A 401 10.53 -9.79 -7.27
CA VAL A 401 9.68 -9.13 -6.27
C VAL A 401 8.41 -8.59 -6.93
N PHE A 402 7.24 -9.03 -6.42
CA PHE A 402 5.92 -8.67 -6.95
C PHE A 402 5.25 -7.54 -6.17
N THR A 403 5.91 -6.43 -5.86
CA THR A 403 5.25 -5.35 -5.11
C THR A 403 5.65 -3.97 -5.60
N GLU A 404 4.61 -3.11 -5.79
CA GLU A 404 4.79 -1.65 -5.94
C GLU A 404 5.46 -1.00 -4.69
N HIS A 405 5.51 -1.71 -3.57
CA HIS A 405 6.08 -1.25 -2.31
C HIS A 405 7.59 -1.49 -2.22
N ALA A 406 8.17 -2.30 -3.08
CA ALA A 406 9.60 -2.54 -3.14
C ALA A 406 10.41 -1.28 -3.49
N GLU A 407 9.83 -0.30 -4.19
CA GLU A 407 10.55 0.93 -4.57
C GLU A 407 11.05 1.72 -3.37
N ARG A 408 10.19 1.95 -2.36
CA ARG A 408 10.58 2.71 -1.16
C ARG A 408 11.57 1.95 -0.28
N PHE A 409 11.36 0.65 -0.18
CA PHE A 409 12.28 -0.23 0.53
C PHE A 409 13.63 -0.28 -0.19
N ASN A 410 13.62 -0.40 -1.51
CA ASN A 410 14.82 -0.36 -2.36
C ASN A 410 15.53 1.00 -2.27
N GLN A 411 14.79 2.10 -2.14
CA GLN A 411 15.38 3.43 -1.97
C GLN A 411 16.16 3.52 -0.66
N VAL A 412 15.60 3.04 0.46
CA VAL A 412 16.31 2.96 1.74
C VAL A 412 17.50 2.01 1.66
N MET A 413 17.37 0.93 0.92
CA MET A 413 18.45 -0.02 0.69
C MET A 413 19.60 0.58 -0.09
N LYS A 414 19.31 1.34 -1.15
CA LYS A 414 20.31 2.10 -1.92
C LYS A 414 21.09 3.10 -1.05
N GLU A 415 20.38 3.76 -0.11
CA GLU A 415 21.00 4.69 0.84
C GLU A 415 21.92 3.98 1.84
N ILE A 416 21.59 2.73 2.23
CA ILE A 416 22.35 1.96 3.23
C ILE A 416 23.59 1.29 2.64
N ASN A 417 23.45 0.64 1.50
CA ASN A 417 24.53 -0.04 0.80
C ASN A 417 24.28 -0.04 -0.72
N PRO A 418 24.87 0.89 -1.48
CA PRO A 418 24.74 0.96 -2.92
C PRO A 418 25.15 -0.31 -3.66
N GLN A 419 26.11 -1.08 -3.11
CA GLN A 419 26.60 -2.32 -3.70
C GLN A 419 25.69 -3.54 -3.39
N ALA A 420 24.90 -3.50 -2.32
CA ALA A 420 23.98 -4.58 -1.93
C ALA A 420 22.64 -4.55 -2.66
N VAL A 421 22.34 -3.49 -3.41
CA VAL A 421 21.10 -3.31 -4.18
C VAL A 421 21.06 -4.14 -5.46
N VAL A 422 22.05 -4.96 -5.65
CA VAL A 422 22.15 -5.78 -6.84
C VAL A 422 20.95 -6.69 -6.92
N ASN A 423 20.16 -6.48 -7.97
CA ASN A 423 19.33 -7.44 -8.67
C ASN A 423 17.99 -7.85 -8.03
N LEU A 424 17.25 -6.88 -7.47
CA LEU A 424 15.80 -7.05 -7.32
C LEU A 424 15.13 -6.74 -8.67
N ILE A 425 14.62 -7.77 -9.33
CA ILE A 425 13.85 -7.59 -10.56
C ILE A 425 12.39 -7.37 -10.16
N GLN A 426 11.91 -6.14 -10.36
CA GLN A 426 10.50 -5.82 -10.16
C GLN A 426 9.67 -6.36 -11.31
N VAL A 427 8.64 -7.13 -10.98
CA VAL A 427 7.69 -7.65 -11.96
C VAL A 427 6.29 -7.16 -11.60
N ASN A 428 5.84 -6.12 -12.29
CA ASN A 428 4.48 -5.61 -12.14
C ASN A 428 3.46 -6.52 -12.87
N LYS A 429 3.88 -7.15 -13.95
CA LYS A 429 3.12 -8.18 -14.69
C LYS A 429 4.11 -9.18 -15.26
N MET A 430 3.83 -10.48 -15.08
CA MET A 430 4.56 -11.53 -15.76
C MET A 430 4.22 -11.49 -17.25
N GLY A 431 5.14 -11.03 -18.07
CA GLY A 431 5.04 -10.97 -19.52
C GLY A 431 6.22 -11.67 -20.20
N PRO A 432 6.19 -11.80 -21.54
CA PRO A 432 7.30 -12.36 -22.31
C PRO A 432 8.63 -11.62 -22.07
N GLU A 433 8.59 -10.30 -21.88
CA GLU A 433 9.76 -9.47 -21.60
C GLU A 433 10.48 -9.88 -20.32
N THR A 434 9.70 -10.21 -19.26
CA THR A 434 10.27 -10.70 -18.01
C THR A 434 10.97 -12.04 -18.21
N ALA A 435 10.36 -12.96 -18.97
CA ALA A 435 10.95 -14.26 -19.23
C ALA A 435 12.26 -14.15 -20.05
N ILE A 436 12.32 -13.24 -21.02
CA ILE A 436 13.52 -12.96 -21.82
C ILE A 436 14.64 -12.42 -20.90
N LEU A 437 14.34 -11.41 -20.09
CA LEU A 437 15.33 -10.84 -19.14
C LEU A 437 15.88 -11.91 -18.20
N LEU A 438 15.02 -12.77 -17.67
CA LEU A 438 15.45 -13.83 -16.75
C LEU A 438 16.28 -14.90 -17.46
N GLN A 439 15.95 -15.20 -18.74
CA GLN A 439 16.74 -16.11 -19.54
C GLN A 439 18.14 -15.56 -19.80
N GLU A 440 18.27 -14.28 -20.15
CA GLU A 440 19.56 -13.61 -20.32
C GLU A 440 20.43 -13.71 -19.05
N LYS A 441 19.80 -13.56 -17.86
CA LYS A 441 20.50 -13.73 -16.58
C LYS A 441 20.99 -15.15 -16.36
N LEU A 442 20.15 -16.14 -16.64
CA LEU A 442 20.51 -17.55 -16.52
C LEU A 442 21.60 -17.96 -17.52
N ASP A 443 21.54 -17.45 -18.75
CA ASP A 443 22.54 -17.69 -19.78
C ASP A 443 23.91 -17.08 -19.42
N ALA A 444 23.90 -15.99 -18.64
CA ALA A 444 25.11 -15.41 -18.04
C ALA A 444 25.63 -16.18 -16.81
N GLY A 445 25.02 -17.31 -16.44
CA GLY A 445 25.38 -18.11 -15.27
C GLY A 445 24.87 -17.52 -13.93
N GLU A 446 24.01 -16.49 -13.97
CA GLU A 446 23.42 -15.91 -12.77
C GLU A 446 22.26 -16.77 -12.26
N TRP A 447 21.93 -16.65 -10.97
CA TRP A 447 20.82 -17.37 -10.37
C TRP A 447 19.59 -16.48 -10.25
N VAL A 448 18.39 -17.10 -10.36
CA VAL A 448 17.11 -16.41 -10.31
C VAL A 448 16.27 -17.00 -9.18
N ALA A 449 15.93 -16.22 -8.16
CA ALA A 449 15.10 -16.65 -7.04
C ALA A 449 13.64 -16.22 -7.23
N ILE A 450 12.73 -17.19 -7.10
CA ILE A 450 11.28 -17.02 -7.26
C ILE A 450 10.59 -17.61 -6.04
N VAL A 451 9.64 -16.86 -5.45
CA VAL A 451 8.88 -17.32 -4.29
C VAL A 451 7.68 -18.16 -4.76
N GLY A 452 7.55 -19.39 -4.22
CA GLY A 452 6.54 -20.38 -4.63
C GLY A 452 5.33 -20.50 -3.70
N ASP A 453 5.30 -19.84 -2.53
CA ASP A 453 4.27 -20.03 -1.50
C ASP A 453 3.32 -18.83 -1.32
N ARG A 454 3.28 -17.86 -2.23
CA ARG A 454 2.35 -16.73 -2.17
C ARG A 454 1.61 -16.51 -3.48
N THR A 455 0.29 -16.47 -3.40
CA THR A 455 -0.56 -16.04 -4.52
C THR A 455 -0.49 -14.52 -4.65
N SER A 456 -0.25 -14.00 -5.87
CA SER A 456 -0.31 -12.57 -6.14
C SER A 456 -1.76 -12.09 -6.01
N ALA A 457 -1.99 -11.08 -5.18
CA ALA A 457 -3.31 -10.54 -4.93
C ALA A 457 -3.57 -9.29 -5.78
N SER A 458 -3.45 -9.37 -7.10
CA SER A 458 -3.89 -8.28 -7.98
C SER A 458 -5.41 -8.17 -7.96
N PRO A 459 -6.00 -6.98 -7.69
CA PRO A 459 -7.44 -6.77 -7.66
C PRO A 459 -8.16 -7.12 -8.96
N HIS A 460 -7.44 -7.08 -10.10
CA HIS A 460 -7.96 -7.41 -11.43
C HIS A 460 -8.11 -8.91 -11.73
N GLN A 461 -7.59 -9.78 -10.87
CA GLN A 461 -7.71 -11.24 -11.06
C GLN A 461 -8.84 -11.89 -10.26
N ARG A 462 -9.69 -11.11 -9.61
CA ARG A 462 -10.84 -11.63 -8.82
C ARG A 462 -11.99 -12.22 -9.65
N GLY A 463 -12.02 -12.05 -10.94
CA GLY A 463 -13.13 -12.47 -11.80
C GLY A 463 -12.87 -13.71 -12.65
N GLU A 464 -11.62 -14.07 -12.92
CA GLU A 464 -11.28 -15.22 -13.75
C GLU A 464 -10.16 -16.01 -13.06
N HIS A 465 -10.54 -17.13 -12.45
CA HIS A 465 -9.71 -18.24 -11.99
C HIS A 465 -8.29 -17.86 -11.54
N ALA A 466 -8.12 -17.54 -10.26
CA ALA A 466 -6.80 -17.55 -9.66
C ALA A 466 -6.13 -18.89 -10.09
N ARG A 467 -5.04 -18.79 -10.88
CA ARG A 467 -4.33 -19.99 -11.38
C ARG A 467 -3.55 -20.59 -10.21
N VAL A 468 -4.27 -21.33 -9.36
CA VAL A 468 -3.74 -22.03 -8.19
C VAL A 468 -3.86 -23.53 -8.39
N ILE A 469 -3.03 -24.27 -7.69
CA ILE A 469 -3.11 -25.70 -7.52
C ILE A 469 -3.29 -25.98 -6.04
N TYR A 470 -4.22 -26.86 -5.70
CA TYR A 470 -4.41 -27.31 -4.35
C TYR A 470 -3.50 -28.50 -4.08
N SER A 471 -2.72 -28.43 -3.03
CA SER A 471 -1.85 -29.50 -2.54
C SER A 471 -2.04 -29.69 -1.05
N GLU A 472 -1.87 -30.90 -0.57
CA GLU A 472 -1.89 -31.18 0.86
C GLU A 472 -0.72 -30.50 1.55
N PHE A 473 -1.02 -29.69 2.58
CA PHE A 473 -0.05 -28.97 3.36
C PHE A 473 -0.51 -28.89 4.82
N LEU A 474 0.24 -29.49 5.72
CA LEU A 474 -0.12 -29.66 7.13
C LEU A 474 -1.48 -30.35 7.34
N GLY A 475 -1.76 -31.37 6.53
CA GLY A 475 -2.96 -32.20 6.62
C GLY A 475 -4.24 -31.58 6.04
N GLU A 476 -4.16 -30.42 5.39
CA GLU A 476 -5.29 -29.78 4.75
C GLU A 476 -4.94 -29.29 3.33
N PRO A 477 -5.90 -29.26 2.38
CA PRO A 477 -5.66 -28.72 1.06
C PRO A 477 -5.34 -27.21 1.14
N ALA A 478 -4.21 -26.79 0.59
CA ALA A 478 -3.77 -25.39 0.53
C ALA A 478 -3.53 -24.94 -0.92
N ALA A 479 -3.80 -23.67 -1.21
CA ALA A 479 -3.72 -23.12 -2.54
C ALA A 479 -2.32 -22.57 -2.84
N PHE A 480 -1.59 -23.19 -3.76
CA PHE A 480 -0.29 -22.73 -4.24
C PHE A 480 -0.39 -22.07 -5.60
N PRO A 481 0.38 -20.99 -5.89
CA PRO A 481 0.37 -20.33 -7.18
C PRO A 481 1.02 -21.19 -8.26
N GLN A 482 0.42 -21.25 -9.46
CA GLN A 482 1.00 -21.96 -10.61
C GLN A 482 2.17 -21.20 -11.25
N GLY A 483 2.17 -19.86 -11.14
CA GLY A 483 3.09 -18.97 -11.85
C GLY A 483 4.57 -19.30 -11.66
N PRO A 484 5.07 -19.45 -10.43
CA PRO A 484 6.48 -19.78 -10.17
C PRO A 484 6.95 -21.06 -10.87
N PHE A 485 6.14 -22.13 -10.83
CA PHE A 485 6.48 -23.42 -11.45
C PHE A 485 6.42 -23.37 -12.97
N ILE A 486 5.43 -22.66 -13.53
CA ILE A 486 5.33 -22.45 -14.99
C ILE A 486 6.53 -21.64 -15.48
N LEU A 487 6.94 -20.62 -14.75
CA LEU A 487 8.09 -19.80 -15.10
C LEU A 487 9.40 -20.62 -15.00
N ALA A 488 9.59 -21.37 -13.91
CA ALA A 488 10.75 -22.26 -13.76
C ALA A 488 10.87 -23.25 -14.93
N ALA A 489 9.74 -23.85 -15.34
CA ALA A 489 9.72 -24.77 -16.49
C ALA A 489 10.00 -24.06 -17.82
N ALA A 490 9.53 -22.81 -18.00
CA ALA A 490 9.76 -22.04 -19.22
C ALA A 490 11.24 -21.66 -19.39
N LEU A 491 11.94 -21.39 -18.30
CA LEU A 491 13.36 -21.01 -18.27
C LEU A 491 14.32 -22.18 -18.56
N ARG A 492 13.86 -23.42 -18.52
CA ARG A 492 14.65 -24.64 -18.84
C ARG A 492 16.01 -24.74 -18.17
N ALA A 493 16.17 -24.13 -17.02
CA ALA A 493 17.36 -24.17 -16.21
C ALA A 493 17.21 -25.19 -15.06
N PRO A 494 18.31 -25.64 -14.44
CA PRO A 494 18.23 -26.41 -13.21
C PRO A 494 17.43 -25.67 -12.14
N VAL A 495 16.62 -26.39 -11.36
CA VAL A 495 15.77 -25.84 -10.30
C VAL A 495 16.22 -26.41 -8.96
N MET A 496 16.43 -25.54 -8.00
CA MET A 496 16.84 -25.86 -6.64
C MET A 496 15.85 -25.28 -5.62
N LEU A 497 15.59 -25.97 -4.54
CA LEU A 497 14.92 -25.42 -3.38
C LEU A 497 15.93 -24.83 -2.41
N MET A 498 15.56 -23.71 -1.78
CA MET A 498 16.42 -23.09 -0.78
C MET A 498 15.59 -22.55 0.39
N PHE A 499 16.00 -22.94 1.61
CA PHE A 499 15.38 -22.50 2.86
C PHE A 499 16.43 -21.97 3.83
N GLY A 500 16.25 -20.74 4.31
CA GLY A 500 17.17 -20.11 5.28
C GLY A 500 16.57 -20.11 6.68
N ILE A 501 16.93 -21.04 7.52
CA ILE A 501 16.34 -21.24 8.85
C ILE A 501 17.34 -20.88 9.94
N MET A 502 16.88 -20.10 10.91
CA MET A 502 17.72 -19.74 12.05
C MET A 502 17.65 -20.83 13.13
N GLN A 503 18.77 -21.48 13.38
CA GLN A 503 18.92 -22.47 14.44
C GLN A 503 20.08 -22.08 15.38
N ARG A 504 19.85 -22.11 16.68
CA ARG A 504 20.86 -21.78 17.70
C ARG A 504 21.62 -20.48 17.43
N GLN A 505 20.92 -19.43 16.97
CA GLN A 505 21.45 -18.10 16.61
C GLN A 505 22.36 -18.10 15.36
N ARG A 506 22.40 -19.17 14.59
CA ARG A 506 23.09 -19.26 13.30
C ARG A 506 22.09 -19.51 12.18
N LEU A 507 22.34 -18.91 11.05
CA LEU A 507 21.55 -19.13 9.84
C LEU A 507 22.01 -20.45 9.19
N HIS A 508 21.07 -21.41 9.08
CA HIS A 508 21.29 -22.64 8.34
C HIS A 508 20.57 -22.53 7.01
N ILE A 509 21.32 -22.65 5.93
CA ILE A 509 20.81 -22.59 4.56
C ILE A 509 20.77 -24.02 4.02
N TYR A 510 19.55 -24.49 3.78
CA TYR A 510 19.28 -25.80 3.23
C TYR A 510 19.12 -25.70 1.72
N CYS A 511 19.91 -26.44 0.97
CA CYS A 511 19.83 -26.55 -0.49
C CYS A 511 19.37 -27.95 -0.88
N GLU A 512 18.41 -28.05 -1.79
CA GLU A 512 17.90 -29.32 -2.31
C GLU A 512 17.75 -29.23 -3.84
N SER A 513 18.16 -30.27 -4.55
CA SER A 513 17.88 -30.39 -5.98
C SER A 513 16.39 -30.66 -6.16
N PHE A 514 15.73 -29.91 -7.07
CA PHE A 514 14.32 -30.07 -7.36
C PHE A 514 14.04 -30.68 -8.72
N ALA A 515 14.65 -30.14 -9.77
CA ALA A 515 14.56 -30.65 -11.15
C ALA A 515 15.70 -30.13 -12.01
N ASP A 516 16.10 -30.85 -13.06
CA ASP A 516 17.12 -30.37 -14.04
C ASP A 516 16.78 -30.81 -15.48
N PRO A 517 16.03 -29.99 -16.24
CA PRO A 517 15.13 -28.91 -15.84
C PRO A 517 13.77 -29.41 -15.37
N LEU A 518 12.92 -28.50 -14.85
CA LEU A 518 11.50 -28.80 -14.61
C LEU A 518 10.77 -28.88 -15.98
N ILE A 519 10.16 -30.05 -16.26
CA ILE A 519 9.46 -30.30 -17.53
C ILE A 519 7.96 -30.37 -17.28
N LEU A 520 7.21 -29.55 -18.04
CA LEU A 520 5.74 -29.56 -18.07
C LEU A 520 5.24 -29.93 -19.47
N PRO A 521 5.11 -31.23 -19.80
CA PRO A 521 4.72 -31.68 -21.15
C PRO A 521 3.33 -31.17 -21.53
N ARG A 522 3.10 -30.81 -22.79
CA ARG A 522 1.80 -30.27 -23.25
C ARG A 522 0.64 -31.24 -23.00
N THR A 523 0.85 -32.53 -23.18
CA THR A 523 -0.16 -33.60 -23.04
C THR A 523 -0.53 -33.90 -21.58
N SER A 524 0.39 -33.71 -20.64
CA SER A 524 0.21 -34.02 -19.19
C SER A 524 0.56 -32.82 -18.30
N ARG A 525 0.38 -31.60 -18.82
CA ARG A 525 0.83 -30.36 -18.15
C ARG A 525 0.27 -30.21 -16.73
N LEU A 526 -1.03 -30.46 -16.56
CA LEU A 526 -1.69 -30.29 -15.24
C LEU A 526 -1.18 -31.32 -14.23
N SER A 527 -1.03 -32.59 -14.64
CA SER A 527 -0.51 -33.64 -13.78
C SER A 527 0.95 -33.39 -13.38
N ALA A 528 1.81 -33.00 -14.33
CA ALA A 528 3.20 -32.67 -14.06
C ALA A 528 3.33 -31.45 -13.12
N LEU A 529 2.47 -30.44 -13.32
CA LEU A 529 2.42 -29.26 -12.48
C LEU A 529 1.91 -29.59 -11.08
N GLN A 530 0.89 -30.47 -10.96
CA GLN A 530 0.41 -30.98 -9.67
C GLN A 530 1.55 -31.67 -8.91
N SER A 531 2.27 -32.61 -9.55
CA SER A 531 3.38 -33.33 -8.93
C SER A 531 4.50 -32.39 -8.47
N ALA A 532 4.81 -31.35 -9.25
CA ALA A 532 5.82 -30.35 -8.85
C ALA A 532 5.37 -29.56 -7.63
N VAL A 533 4.11 -29.14 -7.59
CA VAL A 533 3.54 -28.40 -6.45
C VAL A 533 3.46 -29.31 -5.21
N ASP A 534 3.05 -30.55 -5.35
CA ASP A 534 2.99 -31.52 -4.24
C ASP A 534 4.38 -31.78 -3.64
N HIS A 535 5.39 -31.94 -4.49
CA HIS A 535 6.76 -32.07 -4.03
C HIS A 535 7.23 -30.82 -3.28
N TYR A 536 7.00 -29.61 -3.82
CA TYR A 536 7.32 -28.36 -3.16
C TYR A 536 6.60 -28.21 -1.81
N ALA A 537 5.28 -28.49 -1.76
CA ALA A 537 4.48 -28.40 -0.54
C ALA A 537 4.99 -29.38 0.54
N ALA A 538 5.35 -30.59 0.17
CA ALA A 538 5.92 -31.59 1.09
C ALA A 538 7.27 -31.12 1.66
N ARG A 539 8.14 -30.48 0.85
CA ARG A 539 9.40 -29.93 1.34
C ARG A 539 9.19 -28.71 2.24
N LEU A 540 8.27 -27.81 1.85
CA LEU A 540 7.89 -26.67 2.68
C LEU A 540 7.33 -27.12 4.04
N GLU A 541 6.52 -28.18 4.07
CA GLU A 541 5.99 -28.78 5.29
C GLU A 541 7.10 -29.33 6.19
N HIS A 542 8.05 -30.07 5.62
CA HIS A 542 9.20 -30.60 6.36
C HIS A 542 9.94 -29.50 7.11
N TYR A 543 10.29 -28.41 6.42
CA TYR A 543 11.01 -27.31 7.02
C TYR A 543 10.15 -26.44 7.95
N SER A 544 8.84 -26.42 7.74
CA SER A 544 7.89 -25.76 8.64
C SER A 544 7.79 -26.49 10.00
N LEU A 545 7.86 -27.82 10.00
CA LEU A 545 7.92 -28.61 11.23
C LEU A 545 9.27 -28.45 11.96
N LEU A 546 10.36 -28.25 11.21
CA LEU A 546 11.69 -27.98 11.76
C LEU A 546 11.79 -26.57 12.38
N ALA A 547 11.12 -25.57 11.80
CA ALA A 547 11.15 -24.17 12.24
C ALA A 547 9.75 -23.52 12.22
N PRO A 548 8.86 -23.93 13.13
CA PRO A 548 7.45 -23.49 13.12
C PRO A 548 7.23 -21.98 13.23
N HIS A 549 8.14 -21.25 13.84
CA HIS A 549 8.03 -19.79 14.00
C HIS A 549 8.68 -19.01 12.86
N ASP A 550 9.24 -19.67 11.84
CA ASP A 550 10.00 -19.00 10.78
C ASP A 550 9.21 -18.83 9.47
N TRP A 551 7.93 -19.27 9.41
CA TRP A 551 7.08 -19.01 8.24
C TRP A 551 6.29 -17.72 8.38
N PHE A 552 6.74 -16.67 7.71
CA PHE A 552 6.25 -15.29 7.90
C PHE A 552 5.03 -14.92 7.06
N ASN A 553 4.05 -15.84 6.98
CA ASN A 553 2.76 -15.61 6.36
C ASN A 553 1.70 -15.31 7.44
N PHE A 554 1.49 -14.02 7.73
CA PHE A 554 0.51 -13.56 8.73
C PHE A 554 -0.87 -13.27 8.11
N TYR A 555 -1.33 -14.15 7.22
CA TYR A 555 -2.67 -14.16 6.66
C TYR A 555 -3.21 -15.60 6.64
N ASP A 556 -4.52 -15.77 6.45
CA ASP A 556 -5.14 -17.08 6.39
C ASP A 556 -4.83 -17.75 5.05
N PHE A 557 -3.89 -18.67 5.06
CA PHE A 557 -3.37 -19.35 3.86
C PHE A 557 -4.35 -20.40 3.32
N TRP A 558 -5.21 -20.96 4.19
CA TRP A 558 -6.19 -22.01 3.84
C TRP A 558 -7.58 -21.44 3.50
N GLN A 559 -7.76 -20.13 3.48
CA GLN A 559 -9.03 -19.52 3.14
C GLN A 559 -9.39 -19.78 1.68
N HIS A 560 -10.43 -20.59 1.47
CA HIS A 560 -10.97 -20.85 0.13
C HIS A 560 -11.74 -19.61 -0.38
N PRO A 561 -11.72 -19.32 -1.70
CA PRO A 561 -12.54 -18.23 -2.28
C PRO A 561 -14.05 -18.39 -2.05
N THR A 562 -14.51 -19.62 -1.81
CA THR A 562 -15.91 -19.97 -1.50
C THR A 562 -16.32 -19.62 -0.06
N ASP A 563 -15.39 -19.41 0.85
CA ASP A 563 -15.68 -19.05 2.25
C ASP A 563 -15.98 -17.57 2.45
N VAL A 564 -15.84 -16.76 1.41
CA VAL A 564 -16.40 -15.40 1.37
C VAL A 564 -17.88 -15.54 1.05
N ALA A 565 -18.71 -15.73 2.08
CA ALA A 565 -20.15 -15.75 1.94
C ALA A 565 -20.62 -14.53 1.10
N PRO A 566 -21.46 -14.74 0.09
CA PRO A 566 -22.07 -13.62 -0.61
C PRO A 566 -22.81 -12.79 0.43
N ASP A 567 -22.58 -11.47 0.40
CA ASP A 567 -23.27 -10.51 1.25
C ASP A 567 -24.77 -10.87 1.29
N ARG A 568 -25.24 -11.43 2.41
CA ARG A 568 -26.67 -11.50 2.68
C ARG A 568 -27.17 -10.07 2.70
N LYS A 569 -27.95 -9.71 1.69
CA LYS A 569 -28.81 -8.52 1.74
C LYS A 569 -29.63 -8.62 3.03
N PRO A 570 -29.71 -7.60 3.85
CA PRO A 570 -30.71 -7.56 4.89
C PRO A 570 -32.08 -7.43 4.23
N ASP A 571 -32.99 -8.32 4.61
CA ASP A 571 -34.42 -8.20 4.34
C ASP A 571 -34.99 -6.89 4.94
#